data_1e2699181e1d44b849b1ce15bbe2e504
#
_entry.id   1e2699181e1d44b849b1ce15bbe2e504
#
_cell.length_a   1.000
_cell.length_b   1.000
_cell.length_c   1.000
_cell.angle_alpha   90.00
_cell.angle_beta   90.00
_cell.angle_gamma   90.00
#
_symmetry.space_group_name_H-M   'P 1'
#
loop_
_entity.id
_entity.type
_entity.pdbx_description
1 polymer ?
#
loop_
_entity_poly.entity_id
_entity_poly.type
_entity_poly.pdbx_seq_one_letter_code
_entity_poly.pdbx_strand_id
1 'polypeptide(L)'
;MSLPPKTELSNSMPWVDGATRIFGVIAHPVEHVRAPMVFNPRFAAACLPHIMVPINAPPEKLKLIINALLAMPNFGGLAVTIPHKMPLADLCDSLGTAAQLTGAVNAVRFDDDGTMHGDNFDGAGFVAGAIGNGYDVADKVILLIGAGGAARAIAAALVEAKIGKLTIANRSLGKAEELASLLVSKTGFNNVHAAVLADCDGGGADMIIN
;
A
#
# COMPACT_ATOMS: atom_id res chain seq x y z
N MET A 1 32.53 -20.35 21.79
CA MET A 1 32.05 -20.90 20.50
C MET A 1 32.00 -19.73 19.54
N SER A 2 32.97 -19.62 18.60
CA SER A 2 32.99 -18.50 17.63
C SER A 2 31.93 -18.72 16.59
N LEU A 3 31.17 -17.69 16.29
CA LEU A 3 30.15 -17.70 15.21
C LEU A 3 30.88 -17.93 13.86
N PRO A 4 30.29 -18.71 12.94
CA PRO A 4 30.84 -18.90 11.60
C PRO A 4 30.88 -17.54 10.85
N PRO A 5 31.87 -17.36 9.94
CA PRO A 5 31.97 -16.13 9.16
C PRO A 5 30.71 -15.93 8.30
N LYS A 6 30.20 -14.68 8.23
CA LYS A 6 28.94 -14.28 7.54
C LYS A 6 28.85 -14.76 6.07
N THR A 7 29.98 -15.09 5.45
CA THR A 7 30.08 -15.56 4.05
C THR A 7 29.70 -17.03 3.82
N GLU A 8 29.63 -17.84 4.86
CA GLU A 8 29.36 -19.30 4.71
C GLU A 8 27.90 -19.70 4.97
N LEU A 9 27.07 -18.81 5.50
CA LEU A 9 25.65 -19.06 5.71
C LEU A 9 24.91 -18.69 4.42
N SER A 10 24.49 -19.70 3.70
CA SER A 10 23.87 -19.62 2.38
C SER A 10 22.87 -18.47 2.22
N ASN A 11 22.82 -17.90 1.02
CA ASN A 11 22.01 -16.80 0.50
C ASN A 11 20.48 -16.89 0.70
N SER A 12 19.95 -17.69 1.61
CA SER A 12 18.52 -17.98 1.70
C SER A 12 17.78 -17.33 2.87
N MET A 13 18.48 -16.86 3.90
CA MET A 13 17.84 -16.17 5.04
C MET A 13 18.67 -14.97 5.50
N PRO A 14 18.01 -13.85 5.88
CA PRO A 14 18.72 -12.73 6.48
C PRO A 14 19.38 -13.16 7.79
N TRP A 15 20.63 -12.76 7.99
CA TRP A 15 21.32 -12.94 9.27
C TRP A 15 20.64 -12.09 10.34
N VAL A 16 20.27 -12.70 11.47
CA VAL A 16 19.60 -12.01 12.58
C VAL A 16 20.54 -11.99 13.78
N ASP A 17 20.88 -10.80 14.24
CA ASP A 17 21.70 -10.54 15.40
C ASP A 17 21.20 -9.28 16.17
N GLY A 18 21.94 -8.83 17.18
CA GLY A 18 21.58 -7.67 17.98
C GLY A 18 21.57 -6.32 17.23
N ALA A 19 22.14 -6.26 16.02
CA ALA A 19 22.11 -5.07 15.16
C ALA A 19 20.97 -5.11 14.14
N THR A 20 20.14 -6.15 14.15
CA THR A 20 19.07 -6.32 13.18
C THR A 20 17.92 -5.33 13.42
N ARG A 21 17.55 -4.56 12.39
CA ARG A 21 16.35 -3.74 12.39
C ARG A 21 15.13 -4.58 11.98
N ILE A 22 14.06 -4.47 12.76
CA ILE A 22 12.85 -5.25 12.57
C ILE A 22 11.82 -4.42 11.82
N PHE A 23 11.17 -5.03 10.84
CA PHE A 23 9.97 -4.53 10.17
C PHE A 23 8.85 -5.52 10.38
N GLY A 24 7.60 -5.04 10.35
CA GLY A 24 6.44 -5.92 10.47
C GLY A 24 5.55 -5.88 9.24
N VAL A 25 4.77 -6.94 9.02
CA VAL A 25 3.52 -6.85 8.27
C VAL A 25 2.37 -7.11 9.22
N ILE A 26 1.54 -6.09 9.43
CA ILE A 26 0.43 -6.13 10.39
C ILE A 26 -0.89 -6.46 9.68
N ALA A 27 -1.60 -7.45 10.22
CA ALA A 27 -2.87 -7.94 9.69
C ALA A 27 -3.71 -8.62 10.78
N HIS A 28 -4.97 -8.94 10.47
CA HIS A 28 -5.79 -9.87 11.24
C HIS A 28 -6.88 -10.50 10.35
N PRO A 29 -6.93 -11.84 10.22
CA PRO A 29 -5.87 -12.79 10.57
C PRO A 29 -4.62 -12.60 9.70
N VAL A 30 -3.46 -13.12 10.15
CA VAL A 30 -2.15 -12.81 9.53
C VAL A 30 -1.66 -13.90 8.55
N GLU A 31 -2.30 -15.05 8.49
CA GLU A 31 -1.81 -16.25 7.78
C GLU A 31 -1.70 -16.06 6.26
N HIS A 32 -2.47 -15.11 5.72
CA HIS A 32 -2.50 -14.83 4.28
C HIS A 32 -1.37 -13.91 3.80
N VAL A 33 -0.64 -13.25 4.72
CA VAL A 33 0.38 -12.27 4.31
C VAL A 33 1.58 -12.91 3.63
N ARG A 34 2.12 -12.25 2.62
CA ARG A 34 3.26 -12.70 1.83
C ARG A 34 4.42 -11.70 1.80
N ALA A 35 4.25 -10.53 2.42
CA ALA A 35 5.28 -9.48 2.43
C ALA A 35 6.66 -9.98 2.93
N PRO A 36 6.78 -10.80 3.99
CA PRO A 36 8.09 -11.33 4.41
C PRO A 36 8.80 -12.14 3.33
N MET A 37 8.06 -12.89 2.50
CA MET A 37 8.63 -13.69 1.40
C MET A 37 9.18 -12.81 0.28
N VAL A 38 8.71 -11.56 0.18
CA VAL A 38 9.15 -10.58 -0.82
C VAL A 38 10.29 -9.72 -0.29
N PHE A 39 10.18 -9.24 0.94
CA PHE A 39 11.15 -8.28 1.51
C PHE A 39 12.41 -8.94 2.07
N ASN A 40 12.30 -10.07 2.77
CA ASN A 40 13.48 -10.69 3.39
C ASN A 40 14.56 -11.11 2.37
N PRO A 41 14.24 -11.71 1.21
CA PRO A 41 15.24 -11.96 0.17
C PRO A 41 15.88 -10.66 -0.39
N ARG A 42 15.09 -9.58 -0.48
CA ARG A 42 15.62 -8.27 -0.93
C ARG A 42 16.53 -7.64 0.08
N PHE A 43 16.23 -7.72 1.37
CA PHE A 43 17.13 -7.27 2.44
C PHE A 43 18.45 -8.04 2.41
N ALA A 44 18.38 -9.36 2.25
CA ALA A 44 19.57 -10.20 2.14
C ALA A 44 20.41 -9.84 0.91
N ALA A 45 19.78 -9.69 -0.26
CA ALA A 45 20.47 -9.31 -1.51
C ALA A 45 21.12 -7.91 -1.43
N ALA A 46 20.51 -6.99 -0.68
CA ALA A 46 21.03 -5.64 -0.44
C ALA A 46 22.03 -5.59 0.73
N CYS A 47 22.37 -6.74 1.35
CA CYS A 47 23.23 -6.83 2.55
C CYS A 47 22.77 -5.94 3.71
N LEU A 48 21.45 -5.74 3.84
CA LEU A 48 20.86 -4.97 4.93
C LEU A 48 20.61 -5.87 6.14
N PRO A 49 20.98 -5.45 7.37
CA PRO A 49 20.70 -6.20 8.60
C PRO A 49 19.22 -6.00 9.00
N HIS A 50 18.30 -6.38 8.13
CA HIS A 50 16.87 -6.16 8.29
C HIS A 50 16.10 -7.46 8.19
N ILE A 51 15.03 -7.56 8.97
CA ILE A 51 14.07 -8.67 8.88
C ILE A 51 12.63 -8.14 8.93
N MET A 52 11.76 -8.72 8.12
CA MET A 52 10.33 -8.50 8.19
C MET A 52 9.63 -9.73 8.76
N VAL A 53 8.76 -9.52 9.75
CA VAL A 53 7.99 -10.57 10.43
C VAL A 53 6.49 -10.29 10.36
N PRO A 54 5.62 -11.33 10.34
CA PRO A 54 4.17 -11.15 10.45
C PRO A 54 3.79 -10.77 11.88
N ILE A 55 2.83 -9.82 12.01
CA ILE A 55 2.28 -9.36 13.28
C ILE A 55 0.77 -9.53 13.25
N ASN A 56 0.26 -10.50 14.01
CA ASN A 56 -1.17 -10.74 14.14
C ASN A 56 -1.75 -9.79 15.21
N ALA A 57 -2.50 -8.79 14.78
CA ALA A 57 -3.05 -7.76 15.64
C ALA A 57 -4.58 -7.75 15.57
N PRO A 58 -5.30 -8.24 16.56
CA PRO A 58 -6.75 -8.04 16.65
C PRO A 58 -7.10 -6.55 16.62
N PRO A 59 -8.18 -6.12 15.91
CA PRO A 59 -8.52 -4.71 15.74
C PRO A 59 -8.61 -3.92 17.04
N GLU A 60 -9.19 -4.51 18.08
CA GLU A 60 -9.35 -3.90 19.40
C GLU A 60 -8.03 -3.69 20.14
N LYS A 61 -6.95 -4.34 19.72
CA LYS A 61 -5.61 -4.22 20.30
C LYS A 61 -4.63 -3.43 19.42
N LEU A 62 -5.08 -2.94 18.27
CA LEU A 62 -4.19 -2.26 17.31
C LEU A 62 -3.38 -1.15 17.99
N LYS A 63 -4.02 -0.21 18.65
CA LYS A 63 -3.34 0.93 19.29
C LYS A 63 -2.32 0.50 20.35
N LEU A 64 -2.65 -0.53 21.14
CA LEU A 64 -1.73 -1.07 22.15
C LEU A 64 -0.48 -1.66 21.51
N ILE A 65 -0.66 -2.45 20.42
CA ILE A 65 0.43 -3.09 19.70
C ILE A 65 1.30 -2.02 19.03
N ILE A 66 0.72 -1.02 18.36
CA ILE A 66 1.46 0.07 17.74
C ILE A 66 2.32 0.82 18.75
N ASN A 67 1.76 1.17 19.89
CA ASN A 67 2.52 1.86 20.95
C ASN A 67 3.69 1.00 21.48
N ALA A 68 3.50 -0.32 21.59
CA ALA A 68 4.56 -1.22 22.01
C ALA A 68 5.68 -1.33 20.96
N LEU A 69 5.33 -1.40 19.68
CA LEU A 69 6.31 -1.43 18.59
C LEU A 69 7.08 -0.11 18.46
N LEU A 70 6.39 1.01 18.66
CA LEU A 70 6.99 2.35 18.62
C LEU A 70 8.02 2.54 19.77
N ALA A 71 7.82 1.86 20.90
CA ALA A 71 8.76 1.88 22.02
C ALA A 71 10.02 1.01 21.80
N MET A 72 10.12 0.28 20.69
CA MET A 72 11.26 -0.57 20.35
C MET A 72 12.24 0.20 19.44
N PRO A 73 13.44 0.58 19.91
CA PRO A 73 14.39 1.39 19.12
C PRO A 73 14.86 0.74 17.82
N ASN A 74 14.81 -0.58 17.73
CA ASN A 74 15.20 -1.33 16.54
C ASN A 74 14.04 -1.67 15.61
N PHE A 75 12.81 -1.14 15.86
CA PHE A 75 11.66 -1.36 14.98
C PHE A 75 11.54 -0.22 13.97
N GLY A 76 11.59 -0.53 12.66
CA GLY A 76 11.70 0.49 11.59
C GLY A 76 10.40 0.84 10.91
N GLY A 77 9.35 0.03 11.05
CA GLY A 77 8.08 0.31 10.40
C GLY A 77 7.26 -0.91 10.02
N LEU A 78 6.14 -0.65 9.37
CA LEU A 78 5.12 -1.64 9.05
C LEU A 78 4.71 -1.62 7.58
N ALA A 79 4.58 -2.78 6.98
CA ALA A 79 3.61 -3.00 5.90
C ALA A 79 2.24 -3.26 6.53
N VAL A 80 1.18 -2.69 5.97
CA VAL A 80 -0.17 -2.69 6.56
C VAL A 80 -1.17 -3.29 5.59
N THR A 81 -1.97 -4.26 6.08
CA THR A 81 -3.07 -4.80 5.30
C THR A 81 -4.35 -4.92 6.13
N ILE A 82 -5.34 -5.61 5.61
CA ILE A 82 -6.68 -5.75 6.23
C ILE A 82 -6.57 -6.29 7.65
N PRO A 83 -7.32 -5.73 8.63
CA PRO A 83 -8.29 -4.63 8.49
C PRO A 83 -7.72 -3.25 8.86
N HIS A 84 -6.40 -3.08 8.96
CA HIS A 84 -5.75 -1.99 9.68
C HIS A 84 -5.41 -0.75 8.83
N LYS A 85 -5.58 -0.80 7.49
CA LYS A 85 -5.16 0.29 6.59
C LYS A 85 -5.76 1.66 6.95
N MET A 86 -7.05 1.71 7.24
CA MET A 86 -7.73 2.96 7.62
C MET A 86 -7.47 3.32 9.09
N PRO A 87 -7.70 2.41 10.07
CA PRO A 87 -7.45 2.76 11.47
C PRO A 87 -6.01 3.17 11.77
N LEU A 88 -5.03 2.64 11.02
CA LEU A 88 -3.63 3.01 11.22
C LEU A 88 -3.28 4.35 10.58
N ALA A 89 -3.99 4.77 9.53
CA ALA A 89 -3.86 6.13 8.98
C ALA A 89 -4.23 7.19 10.02
N ASP A 90 -5.26 6.93 10.83
CA ASP A 90 -5.69 7.84 11.91
C ASP A 90 -4.68 7.93 13.07
N LEU A 91 -3.75 6.99 13.17
CA LEU A 91 -2.71 6.96 14.21
C LEU A 91 -1.38 7.56 13.73
N CYS A 92 -1.20 7.83 12.44
CA CYS A 92 0.01 8.42 11.90
C CYS A 92 0.07 9.92 12.19
N ASP A 93 1.26 10.43 12.54
CA ASP A 93 1.51 11.85 12.76
C ASP A 93 1.47 12.64 11.45
N SER A 94 1.79 11.98 10.35
CA SER A 94 1.71 12.56 9.01
C SER A 94 1.43 11.50 7.94
N LEU A 95 0.79 11.95 6.86
CA LEU A 95 0.39 11.11 5.74
C LEU A 95 0.97 11.64 4.42
N GLY A 96 1.50 10.74 3.60
CA GLY A 96 1.84 11.03 2.22
C GLY A 96 0.61 11.29 1.35
N THR A 97 0.83 11.82 0.14
CA THR A 97 -0.26 12.27 -0.74
C THR A 97 -1.26 11.16 -1.07
N ALA A 98 -0.78 9.97 -1.38
CA ALA A 98 -1.65 8.84 -1.71
C ALA A 98 -2.48 8.38 -0.49
N ALA A 99 -1.90 8.37 0.71
CA ALA A 99 -2.62 8.06 1.94
C ALA A 99 -3.68 9.12 2.26
N GLN A 100 -3.39 10.41 2.05
CA GLN A 100 -4.38 11.49 2.22
C GLN A 100 -5.56 11.36 1.25
N LEU A 101 -5.30 10.92 0.01
CA LEU A 101 -6.34 10.70 -1.00
C LEU A 101 -7.21 9.49 -0.68
N THR A 102 -6.59 8.43 -0.15
CA THR A 102 -7.29 7.16 0.07
C THR A 102 -7.92 7.03 1.45
N GLY A 103 -7.46 7.83 2.42
CA GLY A 103 -7.77 7.66 3.84
C GLY A 103 -7.21 6.35 4.41
N ALA A 104 -6.18 5.78 3.80
CA ALA A 104 -5.66 4.48 4.18
C ALA A 104 -4.15 4.40 3.92
N VAL A 105 -3.42 3.72 4.80
CA VAL A 105 -1.99 3.45 4.65
C VAL A 105 -1.74 1.98 4.34
N ASN A 106 -0.73 1.68 3.52
CA ASN A 106 -0.21 0.32 3.36
C ASN A 106 1.25 0.20 3.80
N ALA A 107 1.91 1.31 4.09
CA ALA A 107 3.24 1.36 4.69
C ALA A 107 3.31 2.47 5.74
N VAL A 108 3.98 2.20 6.85
CA VAL A 108 4.24 3.19 7.92
C VAL A 108 5.71 3.09 8.32
N ARG A 109 6.40 4.21 8.25
CA ARG A 109 7.77 4.34 8.78
C ARG A 109 7.70 4.84 10.22
N PHE A 110 8.54 4.28 11.07
CA PHE A 110 8.74 4.73 12.44
C PHE A 110 10.07 5.48 12.49
N ASP A 111 10.03 6.73 12.90
CA ASP A 111 11.20 7.57 13.02
C ASP A 111 11.76 7.53 14.45
N ASP A 112 13.06 7.85 14.59
CA ASP A 112 13.77 7.72 15.86
C ASP A 112 13.26 8.71 16.94
N ASP A 113 12.53 9.76 16.54
CA ASP A 113 11.86 10.71 17.42
C ASP A 113 10.49 10.22 17.93
N GLY A 114 10.07 9.03 17.54
CA GLY A 114 8.79 8.43 17.91
C GLY A 114 7.62 8.84 17.01
N THR A 115 7.86 9.52 15.90
CA THR A 115 6.81 9.87 14.94
C THR A 115 6.55 8.77 13.92
N MET A 116 5.31 8.69 13.43
CA MET A 116 4.86 7.75 12.42
C MET A 116 4.47 8.46 11.13
N HIS A 117 5.06 8.01 10.03
CA HIS A 117 4.79 8.51 8.69
C HIS A 117 4.11 7.45 7.85
N GLY A 118 2.87 7.66 7.46
CA GLY A 118 2.08 6.70 6.69
C GLY A 118 1.93 7.09 5.23
N ASP A 119 2.02 6.12 4.32
CA ASP A 119 1.65 6.33 2.92
C ASP A 119 1.01 5.09 2.29
N ASN A 120 0.50 5.23 1.06
CA ASN A 120 -0.17 4.17 0.32
C ASN A 120 0.45 3.96 -1.05
N PHE A 121 1.12 2.85 -1.22
CA PHE A 121 1.82 2.47 -2.46
C PHE A 121 1.06 1.46 -3.32
N ASP A 122 -0.18 1.06 -2.96
CA ASP A 122 -0.95 0.06 -3.71
C ASP A 122 -1.20 0.52 -5.15
N GLY A 123 -1.60 1.78 -5.32
CA GLY A 123 -1.88 2.36 -6.63
C GLY A 123 -0.62 2.51 -7.49
N ALA A 124 0.44 3.08 -6.92
CA ALA A 124 1.72 3.22 -7.62
C ALA A 124 2.30 1.85 -8.02
N GLY A 125 2.19 0.86 -7.13
CA GLY A 125 2.59 -0.52 -7.41
C GLY A 125 1.80 -1.15 -8.53
N PHE A 126 0.48 -0.92 -8.59
CA PHE A 126 -0.38 -1.38 -9.67
C PHE A 126 0.05 -0.78 -11.02
N VAL A 127 0.18 0.54 -11.10
CA VAL A 127 0.57 1.25 -12.33
C VAL A 127 1.95 0.81 -12.80
N ALA A 128 2.93 0.74 -11.89
CA ALA A 128 4.27 0.25 -12.22
C ALA A 128 4.25 -1.19 -12.73
N GLY A 129 3.41 -2.05 -12.13
CA GLY A 129 3.21 -3.42 -12.57
C GLY A 129 2.59 -3.51 -13.97
N ALA A 130 1.59 -2.68 -14.27
CA ALA A 130 0.97 -2.60 -15.59
C ALA A 130 2.01 -2.21 -16.67
N ILE A 131 2.74 -1.11 -16.43
CA ILE A 131 3.77 -0.62 -17.36
C ILE A 131 4.89 -1.66 -17.55
N GLY A 132 5.34 -2.28 -16.46
CA GLY A 132 6.37 -3.34 -16.49
C GLY A 132 5.96 -4.60 -17.29
N ASN A 133 4.65 -4.82 -17.47
CA ASN A 133 4.09 -5.88 -18.32
C ASN A 133 3.67 -5.39 -19.72
N GLY A 134 4.06 -4.19 -20.10
CA GLY A 134 3.83 -3.64 -21.45
C GLY A 134 2.48 -2.94 -21.65
N TYR A 135 1.73 -2.69 -20.56
CA TYR A 135 0.47 -1.93 -20.60
C TYR A 135 0.74 -0.46 -20.28
N ASP A 136 0.86 0.36 -21.28
CA ASP A 136 0.94 1.81 -21.11
C ASP A 136 -0.43 2.36 -20.68
N VAL A 137 -0.43 3.24 -19.68
CA VAL A 137 -1.64 3.86 -19.15
C VAL A 137 -1.78 5.34 -19.53
N ALA A 138 -0.71 5.97 -20.03
CA ALA A 138 -0.73 7.39 -20.39
C ALA A 138 -1.71 7.64 -21.54
N ASP A 139 -2.46 8.74 -21.45
CA ASP A 139 -3.49 9.17 -22.41
C ASP A 139 -4.64 8.16 -22.65
N LYS A 140 -4.70 7.05 -21.89
CA LYS A 140 -5.70 5.99 -22.06
C LYS A 140 -7.06 6.36 -21.49
N VAL A 141 -8.11 5.77 -22.06
CA VAL A 141 -9.47 5.76 -21.54
C VAL A 141 -9.63 4.52 -20.65
N ILE A 142 -9.83 4.73 -19.36
CA ILE A 142 -9.84 3.65 -18.37
C ILE A 142 -11.22 3.53 -17.72
N LEU A 143 -11.71 2.30 -17.63
CA LEU A 143 -12.86 1.92 -16.82
C LEU A 143 -12.36 1.23 -15.54
N LEU A 144 -12.57 1.87 -14.39
CA LEU A 144 -12.25 1.32 -13.06
C LEU A 144 -13.53 0.80 -12.40
N ILE A 145 -13.57 -0.48 -12.10
CA ILE A 145 -14.69 -1.13 -11.43
C ILE A 145 -14.45 -1.16 -9.93
N GLY A 146 -15.31 -0.47 -9.19
CA GLY A 146 -15.25 -0.34 -7.73
C GLY A 146 -14.88 1.08 -7.27
N ALA A 147 -15.22 1.39 -6.01
CA ALA A 147 -14.91 2.66 -5.34
C ALA A 147 -14.42 2.44 -3.89
N GLY A 148 -13.85 1.26 -3.61
CA GLY A 148 -13.26 0.90 -2.32
C GLY A 148 -11.82 1.40 -2.18
N GLY A 149 -11.14 1.05 -1.08
CA GLY A 149 -9.79 1.52 -0.77
C GLY A 149 -8.76 1.23 -1.87
N ALA A 150 -8.76 0.03 -2.46
CA ALA A 150 -7.87 -0.29 -3.57
C ALA A 150 -8.17 0.55 -4.82
N ALA A 151 -9.45 0.70 -5.17
CA ALA A 151 -9.86 1.53 -6.30
C ALA A 151 -9.46 3.00 -6.12
N ARG A 152 -9.58 3.54 -4.90
CA ARG A 152 -9.13 4.91 -4.57
C ARG A 152 -7.62 5.08 -4.81
N ALA A 153 -6.82 4.12 -4.35
CA ALA A 153 -5.37 4.15 -4.53
C ALA A 153 -4.97 4.04 -6.02
N ILE A 154 -5.61 3.12 -6.75
CA ILE A 154 -5.36 2.93 -8.17
C ILE A 154 -5.79 4.17 -8.97
N ALA A 155 -6.97 4.73 -8.70
CA ALA A 155 -7.47 5.94 -9.36
C ALA A 155 -6.51 7.13 -9.20
N ALA A 156 -6.00 7.35 -7.98
CA ALA A 156 -5.02 8.40 -7.71
C ALA A 156 -3.73 8.20 -8.54
N ALA A 157 -3.18 6.99 -8.52
CA ALA A 157 -1.95 6.68 -9.26
C ALA A 157 -2.13 6.73 -10.78
N LEU A 158 -3.30 6.37 -11.29
CA LEU A 158 -3.63 6.52 -12.72
C LEU A 158 -3.64 8.00 -13.14
N VAL A 159 -4.22 8.87 -12.32
CA VAL A 159 -4.21 10.32 -12.58
C VAL A 159 -2.78 10.86 -12.58
N GLU A 160 -1.93 10.45 -11.63
CA GLU A 160 -0.51 10.81 -11.60
C GLU A 160 0.24 10.30 -12.86
N ALA A 161 -0.15 9.13 -13.37
CA ALA A 161 0.39 8.55 -14.60
C ALA A 161 -0.19 9.19 -15.88
N LYS A 162 -0.97 10.28 -15.76
CA LYS A 162 -1.50 11.10 -16.87
C LYS A 162 -2.40 10.33 -17.83
N ILE A 163 -3.36 9.57 -17.30
CA ILE A 163 -4.41 8.96 -18.12
C ILE A 163 -5.25 10.01 -18.84
N GLY A 164 -5.85 9.64 -19.97
CA GLY A 164 -6.71 10.53 -20.76
C GLY A 164 -8.11 10.71 -20.17
N LYS A 165 -8.74 9.63 -19.70
CA LYS A 165 -10.08 9.61 -19.12
C LYS A 165 -10.23 8.49 -18.11
N LEU A 166 -11.01 8.75 -17.04
CA LEU A 166 -11.37 7.74 -16.05
C LEU A 166 -12.91 7.64 -15.92
N THR A 167 -13.45 6.44 -16.07
CA THR A 167 -14.82 6.15 -15.65
C THR A 167 -14.76 5.23 -14.43
N ILE A 168 -15.39 5.65 -13.34
CA ILE A 168 -15.50 4.88 -12.10
C ILE A 168 -16.87 4.25 -12.06
N ALA A 169 -16.95 2.95 -12.25
CA ALA A 169 -18.20 2.19 -12.21
C ALA A 169 -18.35 1.46 -10.88
N ASN A 170 -19.45 1.68 -10.18
CA ASN A 170 -19.68 1.00 -8.90
C ASN A 170 -21.19 0.64 -8.74
N ARG A 171 -21.50 -0.38 -7.94
CA ARG A 171 -22.89 -0.74 -7.62
C ARG A 171 -23.67 0.40 -6.99
N SER A 172 -23.02 1.15 -6.10
CA SER A 172 -23.56 2.39 -5.52
C SER A 172 -22.99 3.58 -6.28
N LEU A 173 -23.82 4.30 -7.03
CA LEU A 173 -23.41 5.50 -7.78
C LEU A 173 -22.77 6.54 -6.85
N GLY A 174 -23.38 6.80 -5.69
CA GLY A 174 -22.87 7.80 -4.75
C GLY A 174 -21.44 7.59 -4.30
N LYS A 175 -20.97 6.32 -4.17
CA LYS A 175 -19.56 6.02 -3.86
C LYS A 175 -18.64 6.32 -5.04
N ALA A 176 -19.08 6.13 -6.27
CA ALA A 176 -18.33 6.48 -7.46
C ALA A 176 -18.23 8.00 -7.63
N GLU A 177 -19.34 8.72 -7.40
CA GLU A 177 -19.38 10.19 -7.41
C GLU A 177 -18.50 10.81 -6.32
N GLU A 178 -18.50 10.24 -5.11
CA GLU A 178 -17.62 10.65 -4.02
C GLU A 178 -16.15 10.53 -4.42
N LEU A 179 -15.75 9.40 -5.00
CA LEU A 179 -14.37 9.19 -5.44
C LEU A 179 -14.01 10.12 -6.60
N ALA A 180 -14.89 10.30 -7.59
CA ALA A 180 -14.69 11.23 -8.71
C ALA A 180 -14.49 12.66 -8.20
N SER A 181 -15.36 13.13 -7.30
CA SER A 181 -15.28 14.46 -6.69
C SER A 181 -14.00 14.65 -5.88
N LEU A 182 -13.59 13.63 -5.15
CA LEU A 182 -12.32 13.63 -4.39
C LEU A 182 -11.12 13.79 -5.33
N LEU A 183 -11.07 13.05 -6.44
CA LEU A 183 -9.98 13.15 -7.42
C LEU A 183 -9.95 14.55 -8.04
N VAL A 184 -11.09 15.09 -8.48
CA VAL A 184 -11.16 16.46 -9.02
C VAL A 184 -10.61 17.46 -8.01
N SER A 185 -11.08 17.40 -6.77
CA SER A 185 -10.71 18.37 -5.73
C SER A 185 -9.23 18.32 -5.33
N LYS A 186 -8.63 17.13 -5.34
CA LYS A 186 -7.26 16.92 -4.86
C LYS A 186 -6.20 16.99 -5.95
N THR A 187 -6.56 16.62 -7.20
CA THR A 187 -5.59 16.53 -8.30
C THR A 187 -5.84 17.51 -9.44
N GLY A 188 -7.03 18.13 -9.49
CA GLY A 188 -7.45 18.96 -10.63
C GLY A 188 -7.81 18.16 -11.89
N PHE A 189 -7.82 16.83 -11.84
CA PHE A 189 -8.16 15.99 -12.98
C PHE A 189 -9.68 15.99 -13.22
N ASN A 190 -10.14 16.71 -14.25
CA ASN A 190 -11.57 16.91 -14.51
C ASN A 190 -12.19 15.87 -15.45
N ASN A 191 -11.37 15.05 -16.15
CA ASN A 191 -11.88 14.05 -17.09
C ASN A 191 -12.20 12.72 -16.39
N VAL A 192 -12.93 12.82 -15.27
CA VAL A 192 -13.40 11.69 -14.47
C VAL A 192 -14.91 11.66 -14.42
N HIS A 193 -15.50 10.47 -14.59
CA HIS A 193 -16.95 10.24 -14.61
C HIS A 193 -17.33 9.12 -13.66
N ALA A 194 -18.47 9.26 -12.99
CA ALA A 194 -19.08 8.21 -12.19
C ALA A 194 -20.20 7.52 -12.95
N ALA A 195 -20.33 6.22 -12.79
CA ALA A 195 -21.38 5.44 -13.45
C ALA A 195 -21.90 4.31 -12.54
N VAL A 196 -23.13 3.88 -12.79
CA VAL A 196 -23.65 2.64 -12.21
C VAL A 196 -23.05 1.45 -12.96
N LEU A 197 -22.53 0.47 -12.25
CA LEU A 197 -21.86 -0.68 -12.86
C LEU A 197 -22.75 -1.45 -13.86
N ALA A 198 -24.05 -1.56 -13.56
CA ALA A 198 -24.99 -2.26 -14.43
C ALA A 198 -25.20 -1.58 -15.79
N ASP A 199 -24.92 -0.28 -15.88
CA ASP A 199 -25.10 0.52 -17.10
C ASP A 199 -23.79 0.65 -17.92
N CYS A 200 -22.70 0.01 -17.44
CA CYS A 200 -21.39 0.06 -18.10
C CYS A 200 -21.17 -1.19 -18.95
N ASP A 201 -21.06 -1.03 -20.25
CA ASP A 201 -20.73 -2.11 -21.19
C ASP A 201 -19.21 -2.25 -21.45
N GLY A 202 -18.41 -1.33 -20.94
CA GLY A 202 -16.96 -1.28 -21.20
C GLY A 202 -16.59 -0.76 -22.58
N GLY A 203 -17.57 -0.38 -23.41
CA GLY A 203 -17.34 0.13 -24.75
C GLY A 203 -16.51 1.42 -24.76
N GLY A 204 -15.48 1.45 -25.60
CA GLY A 204 -14.57 2.59 -25.75
C GLY A 204 -13.51 2.74 -24.65
N ALA A 205 -13.39 1.80 -23.69
CA ALA A 205 -12.27 1.77 -22.77
C ALA A 205 -11.06 1.03 -23.37
N ASP A 206 -9.89 1.66 -23.29
CA ASP A 206 -8.62 1.01 -23.65
C ASP A 206 -8.21 -0.05 -22.61
N MET A 207 -8.62 0.17 -21.36
CA MET A 207 -8.30 -0.72 -20.24
C MET A 207 -9.47 -0.80 -19.24
N ILE A 208 -9.76 -2.00 -18.77
CA ILE A 208 -10.71 -2.25 -17.68
C ILE A 208 -9.95 -2.79 -16.47
N ILE A 209 -10.15 -2.16 -15.32
CA ILE A 209 -9.50 -2.51 -14.04
C ILE A 209 -10.59 -2.89 -13.04
N ASN A 210 -10.44 -4.08 -12.41
CA ASN A 210 -11.37 -4.58 -11.40
C ASN A 210 -10.61 -5.01 -10.13
#